data_b90e4d459f5e424070929e97b40dd178
#
_entry.id   b90e4d459f5e424070929e97b40dd178
#
_cell.length_a   1.000
_cell.length_b   1.000
_cell.length_c   1.000
_cell.angle_alpha   90.00
_cell.angle_beta   90.00
_cell.angle_gamma   90.00
#
_symmetry.space_group_name_H-M   'P 1'
#
loop_
_entity.id
_entity.type
_entity.pdbx_description
1 polymer ?
#
loop_
_entity_poly.entity_id
_entity_poly.type
_entity_poly.pdbx_seq_one_letter_code
_entity_poly.pdbx_strand_id
1 'polypeptide(L)'
;NKTKNLIKTIYSRSIEIKLFLSNPSRVKIIENLLHKFNQKVLIDYKSIILTPGNFFLFNSFCIDNQINIDENFIVNFELILDIYKKNKDMNYINFLLFYTEYYFSKIKKKNYSIENISNNRIFVLTNINKFVRNSLNQNSLKQIINNKFLNG
;
A
#
# COMPACT_ATOMS: atom_id res chain seq x y z
N ASN A 1 -6.88 -9.78 3.69
CA ASN A 1 -8.27 -10.17 3.99
C ASN A 1 -8.47 -10.11 5.49
N LYS A 2 -9.04 -8.99 5.97
CA LYS A 2 -9.58 -8.96 7.33
C LYS A 2 -10.86 -9.80 7.29
N THR A 3 -10.79 -11.06 7.72
CA THR A 3 -11.98 -11.79 8.09
C THR A 3 -12.71 -10.96 9.15
N LYS A 4 -13.90 -10.44 8.83
CA LYS A 4 -14.76 -9.84 9.84
C LYS A 4 -14.95 -10.90 10.92
N ASN A 5 -14.73 -10.54 12.19
CA ASN A 5 -14.94 -11.45 13.30
C ASN A 5 -16.38 -11.97 13.22
N LEU A 6 -16.54 -13.19 12.75
CA LEU A 6 -17.82 -13.87 12.76
C LEU A 6 -18.25 -14.07 14.22
N ILE A 7 -19.53 -13.99 14.47
CA ILE A 7 -20.11 -14.27 15.78
C ILE A 7 -19.64 -15.68 16.20
N LYS A 8 -19.18 -15.83 17.43
CA LYS A 8 -18.58 -17.09 17.94
C LYS A 8 -19.42 -18.34 17.66
N THR A 9 -20.75 -18.20 17.67
CA THR A 9 -21.70 -19.28 17.36
C THR A 9 -21.67 -19.72 15.90
N ILE A 10 -21.37 -18.82 14.97
CA ILE A 10 -21.21 -19.14 13.53
C ILE A 10 -19.85 -19.79 13.32
N TYR A 11 -18.78 -19.26 13.96
CA TYR A 11 -17.44 -19.80 13.85
C TYR A 11 -17.36 -21.27 14.32
N SER A 12 -18.04 -21.62 15.42
CA SER A 12 -18.06 -22.99 15.94
C SER A 12 -18.85 -24.01 15.08
N ARG A 13 -19.65 -23.53 14.12
CA ARG A 13 -20.47 -24.37 13.22
C ARG A 13 -20.06 -24.29 11.76
N SER A 14 -18.98 -23.56 11.45
CA SER A 14 -18.47 -23.38 10.09
C SER A 14 -17.11 -24.05 9.92
N ILE A 15 -16.85 -24.52 8.71
CA ILE A 15 -15.53 -25.00 8.30
C ILE A 15 -14.81 -23.81 7.66
N GLU A 16 -13.68 -23.37 8.24
CA GLU A 16 -12.83 -22.34 7.64
C GLU A 16 -11.91 -22.98 6.59
N ILE A 17 -12.11 -22.64 5.34
CA ILE A 17 -11.23 -23.06 4.23
C ILE A 17 -10.36 -21.86 3.87
N LYS A 18 -9.05 -21.97 4.12
CA LYS A 18 -8.06 -20.96 3.71
C LYS A 18 -7.58 -21.25 2.29
N LEU A 19 -7.94 -20.40 1.35
CA LEU A 19 -7.46 -20.48 -0.02
C LEU A 19 -6.16 -19.68 -0.15
N PHE A 20 -5.08 -20.35 -0.51
CA PHE A 20 -3.79 -19.74 -0.80
C PHE A 20 -3.57 -19.67 -2.30
N LEU A 21 -3.32 -18.46 -2.78
CA LEU A 21 -2.97 -18.24 -4.17
C LEU A 21 -1.44 -18.36 -4.32
N SER A 22 -0.98 -19.32 -5.14
CA SER A 22 0.44 -19.44 -5.45
C SER A 22 0.95 -18.20 -6.21
N ASN A 23 2.24 -17.90 -6.11
CA ASN A 23 2.79 -16.73 -6.80
C ASN A 23 2.61 -16.79 -8.34
N PRO A 24 2.84 -17.93 -9.01
CA PRO A 24 2.56 -18.05 -10.44
C PRO A 24 1.08 -17.80 -10.78
N SER A 25 0.16 -18.36 -10.01
CA SER A 25 -1.28 -18.16 -10.21
C SER A 25 -1.67 -16.69 -10.00
N ARG A 26 -1.09 -16.02 -8.99
CA ARG A 26 -1.29 -14.60 -8.73
C ARG A 26 -0.84 -13.75 -9.93
N VAL A 27 0.35 -13.98 -10.43
CA VAL A 27 0.91 -13.28 -11.59
C VAL A 27 0.00 -13.46 -12.81
N LYS A 28 -0.40 -14.69 -13.13
CA LYS A 28 -1.29 -14.99 -14.26
C LYS A 28 -2.64 -14.26 -14.15
N ILE A 29 -3.23 -14.19 -12.95
CA ILE A 29 -4.48 -13.46 -12.75
C ILE A 29 -4.28 -11.96 -12.97
N ILE A 30 -3.17 -11.38 -12.49
CA ILE A 30 -2.86 -9.96 -12.71
C ILE A 30 -2.71 -9.69 -14.20
N GLU A 31 -1.96 -10.49 -14.93
CA GLU A 31 -1.78 -10.36 -16.39
C GLU A 31 -3.11 -10.41 -17.14
N ASN A 32 -3.97 -11.37 -16.77
CA ASN A 32 -5.32 -11.47 -17.35
C ASN A 32 -6.18 -10.23 -17.08
N LEU A 33 -6.11 -9.66 -15.85
CA LEU A 33 -6.84 -8.44 -15.51
C LEU A 33 -6.33 -7.25 -16.32
N LEU A 34 -5.01 -7.07 -16.38
CA LEU A 34 -4.38 -5.99 -17.14
C LEU A 34 -4.77 -6.07 -18.63
N HIS A 35 -4.71 -7.26 -19.23
CA HIS A 35 -5.11 -7.48 -20.61
C HIS A 35 -6.61 -7.22 -20.82
N LYS A 36 -7.48 -7.78 -19.96
CA LYS A 36 -8.94 -7.61 -20.07
C LYS A 36 -9.38 -6.15 -20.02
N PHE A 37 -8.71 -5.33 -19.20
CA PHE A 37 -9.05 -3.92 -19.02
C PHE A 37 -8.13 -2.98 -19.80
N ASN A 38 -7.25 -3.53 -20.66
CA ASN A 38 -6.26 -2.78 -21.46
C ASN A 38 -5.49 -1.74 -20.61
N GLN A 39 -5.05 -2.14 -19.44
CA GLN A 39 -4.45 -1.22 -18.47
C GLN A 39 -2.92 -1.26 -18.56
N LYS A 40 -2.30 -0.07 -18.60
CA LYS A 40 -0.83 0.07 -18.54
C LYS A 40 -0.32 -0.36 -17.17
N VAL A 41 0.84 -1.00 -17.14
CA VAL A 41 1.54 -1.39 -15.92
C VAL A 41 2.45 -0.24 -15.47
N LEU A 42 2.20 0.34 -14.30
CA LEU A 42 3.07 1.33 -13.67
C LEU A 42 3.92 0.73 -12.53
N ILE A 43 3.44 -0.37 -11.95
CA ILE A 43 4.01 -0.98 -10.76
C ILE A 43 4.50 -2.38 -11.10
N ASP A 44 5.71 -2.72 -10.69
CA ASP A 44 6.24 -4.07 -10.86
C ASP A 44 5.50 -5.06 -9.92
N TYR A 45 4.47 -5.74 -10.48
CA TYR A 45 3.66 -6.72 -9.74
C TYR A 45 4.42 -7.99 -9.37
N LYS A 46 5.62 -8.19 -9.92
CA LYS A 46 6.46 -9.35 -9.57
C LYS A 46 7.24 -9.10 -8.29
N SER A 47 7.54 -7.84 -7.99
CA SER A 47 8.34 -7.44 -6.83
C SER A 47 7.53 -7.22 -5.55
N ILE A 48 6.19 -7.11 -5.63
CA ILE A 48 5.32 -6.86 -4.49
C ILE A 48 4.30 -7.97 -4.27
N ILE A 49 3.99 -8.24 -3.00
CA ILE A 49 3.01 -9.26 -2.61
C ILE A 49 1.67 -8.58 -2.35
N LEU A 50 0.96 -8.22 -3.42
CA LEU A 50 -0.44 -7.80 -3.36
C LEU A 50 -1.35 -8.87 -3.93
N THR A 51 -2.59 -8.93 -3.43
CA THR A 51 -3.61 -9.73 -4.12
C THR A 51 -3.88 -9.13 -5.50
N PRO A 52 -4.31 -9.93 -6.50
CA PRO A 52 -4.57 -9.41 -7.84
C PRO A 52 -5.54 -8.22 -7.87
N GLY A 53 -6.61 -8.26 -7.06
CA GLY A 53 -7.56 -7.16 -6.96
C GLY A 53 -6.94 -5.90 -6.36
N ASN A 54 -6.18 -6.02 -5.26
CA ASN A 54 -5.51 -4.86 -4.64
C ASN A 54 -4.45 -4.27 -5.56
N PHE A 55 -3.69 -5.12 -6.27
CA PHE A 55 -2.75 -4.65 -7.27
C PHE A 55 -3.47 -3.85 -8.36
N PHE A 56 -4.53 -4.42 -8.94
CA PHE A 56 -5.27 -3.79 -10.01
C PHE A 56 -5.83 -2.42 -9.59
N LEU A 57 -6.47 -2.35 -8.42
CA LEU A 57 -7.02 -1.10 -7.88
C LEU A 57 -5.93 -0.05 -7.63
N PHE A 58 -4.78 -0.46 -7.08
CA PHE A 58 -3.68 0.47 -6.82
C PHE A 58 -3.02 0.95 -8.11
N ASN A 59 -2.83 0.06 -9.09
CA ASN A 59 -2.30 0.43 -10.40
C ASN A 59 -3.24 1.40 -11.14
N SER A 60 -4.58 1.14 -11.12
CA SER A 60 -5.59 2.06 -11.65
C SER A 60 -5.52 3.42 -10.96
N PHE A 61 -5.46 3.43 -9.63
CA PHE A 61 -5.34 4.66 -8.86
C PHE A 61 -4.12 5.49 -9.27
N CYS A 62 -2.96 4.85 -9.48
CA CYS A 62 -1.76 5.55 -9.93
C CYS A 62 -1.92 6.13 -11.35
N ILE A 63 -2.61 5.43 -12.25
CA ILE A 63 -2.90 5.91 -13.61
C ILE A 63 -3.84 7.12 -13.55
N ASP A 64 -4.97 6.98 -12.86
CA ASP A 64 -6.04 7.98 -12.80
C ASP A 64 -5.58 9.29 -12.16
N ASN A 65 -4.64 9.22 -11.23
CA ASN A 65 -4.08 10.38 -10.54
C ASN A 65 -2.70 10.81 -11.06
N GLN A 66 -2.24 10.23 -12.18
CA GLN A 66 -0.96 10.53 -12.83
C GLN A 66 0.24 10.45 -11.86
N ILE A 67 0.21 9.49 -10.93
CA ILE A 67 1.25 9.31 -9.93
C ILE A 67 2.50 8.73 -10.62
N ASN A 68 3.58 9.50 -10.61
CA ASN A 68 4.88 9.00 -11.02
C ASN A 68 5.50 8.18 -9.88
N ILE A 69 5.40 6.86 -9.99
CA ILE A 69 5.85 5.94 -8.93
C ILE A 69 7.37 6.04 -8.64
N ASP A 70 8.15 6.61 -9.56
CA ASP A 70 9.59 6.82 -9.42
C ASP A 70 9.96 8.18 -8.82
N GLU A 71 8.97 9.01 -8.55
CA GLU A 71 9.11 10.30 -7.89
C GLU A 71 9.58 10.14 -6.43
N ASN A 72 10.02 11.26 -5.84
CA ASN A 72 10.40 11.32 -4.44
C ASN A 72 9.28 10.78 -3.54
N PHE A 73 9.67 9.99 -2.52
CA PHE A 73 8.73 9.38 -1.57
C PHE A 73 7.77 10.40 -0.96
N ILE A 74 8.29 11.52 -0.50
CA ILE A 74 7.50 12.56 0.17
C ILE A 74 6.43 13.14 -0.75
N VAL A 75 6.79 13.43 -2.00
CA VAL A 75 5.87 14.01 -2.99
C VAL A 75 4.67 13.09 -3.20
N ASN A 76 4.89 11.82 -3.48
CA ASN A 76 3.80 10.87 -3.69
C ASN A 76 3.03 10.56 -2.39
N PHE A 77 3.73 10.50 -1.25
CA PHE A 77 3.08 10.32 0.05
C PHE A 77 2.07 11.43 0.34
N GLU A 78 2.48 12.68 0.14
CA GLU A 78 1.61 13.84 0.34
C GLU A 78 0.46 13.89 -0.65
N LEU A 79 0.71 13.56 -1.93
CA LEU A 79 -0.31 13.51 -2.96
C LEU A 79 -1.42 12.50 -2.61
N ILE A 80 -1.05 11.27 -2.24
CA ILE A 80 -2.03 10.24 -1.86
C ILE A 80 -2.80 10.67 -0.61
N LEU A 81 -2.13 11.29 0.35
CA LEU A 81 -2.76 11.77 1.57
C LEU A 81 -3.73 12.93 1.30
N ASP A 82 -3.43 13.82 0.34
CA ASP A 82 -4.32 14.91 -0.06
C ASP A 82 -5.56 14.39 -0.79
N ILE A 83 -5.42 13.35 -1.60
CA ILE A 83 -6.55 12.65 -2.23
C ILE A 83 -7.45 12.04 -1.15
N TYR A 84 -6.87 11.40 -0.14
CA TYR A 84 -7.62 10.90 1.01
C TYR A 84 -8.39 12.02 1.72
N LYS A 85 -7.76 13.19 1.92
CA LYS A 85 -8.42 14.35 2.57
C LYS A 85 -9.69 14.78 1.86
N LYS A 86 -9.64 14.80 0.54
CA LYS A 86 -10.79 15.22 -0.31
C LYS A 86 -11.91 14.20 -0.26
N ASN A 87 -11.59 12.92 -0.37
CA ASN A 87 -12.57 11.85 -0.60
C ASN A 87 -12.98 11.09 0.67
N LYS A 88 -12.16 11.12 1.73
CA LYS A 88 -12.38 10.40 3.01
C LYS A 88 -12.57 8.87 2.84
N ASP A 89 -12.14 8.31 1.72
CA ASP A 89 -12.21 6.87 1.47
C ASP A 89 -10.97 6.15 2.01
N MET A 90 -11.19 5.17 2.87
CA MET A 90 -10.15 4.35 3.49
C MET A 90 -9.31 3.56 2.48
N ASN A 91 -9.77 3.37 1.26
CA ASN A 91 -8.96 2.77 0.20
C ASN A 91 -7.70 3.58 -0.08
N TYR A 92 -7.73 4.89 0.02
CA TYR A 92 -6.54 5.73 -0.17
C TYR A 92 -5.51 5.55 0.94
N ILE A 93 -5.94 5.23 2.16
CA ILE A 93 -5.01 4.84 3.24
C ILE A 93 -4.36 3.48 2.92
N ASN A 94 -5.13 2.52 2.39
CA ASN A 94 -4.54 1.26 1.93
C ASN A 94 -3.54 1.49 0.79
N PHE A 95 -3.82 2.40 -0.14
CA PHE A 95 -2.89 2.77 -1.22
C PHE A 95 -1.62 3.43 -0.66
N LEU A 96 -1.75 4.28 0.37
CA LEU A 96 -0.61 4.87 1.05
C LEU A 96 0.29 3.82 1.71
N LEU A 97 -0.31 2.81 2.35
CA LEU A 97 0.41 1.66 2.91
C LEU A 97 1.09 0.84 1.81
N PHE A 98 0.40 0.56 0.69
CA PHE A 98 0.96 -0.18 -0.44
C PHE A 98 2.11 0.58 -1.10
N TYR A 99 1.96 1.89 -1.30
CA TYR A 99 3.02 2.74 -1.82
C TYR A 99 4.26 2.72 -0.92
N THR A 100 4.06 2.85 0.39
CA THR A 100 5.15 2.79 1.37
C THR A 100 5.90 1.47 1.27
N GLU A 101 5.20 0.34 1.27
CA GLU A 101 5.81 -0.99 1.14
C GLU A 101 6.56 -1.15 -0.19
N TYR A 102 5.96 -0.70 -1.29
CA TYR A 102 6.57 -0.76 -2.62
C TYR A 102 7.85 0.07 -2.67
N TYR A 103 7.79 1.32 -2.22
CA TYR A 103 8.93 2.24 -2.25
C TYR A 103 10.14 1.67 -1.49
N PHE A 104 9.94 1.25 -0.24
CA PHE A 104 11.02 0.69 0.55
C PHE A 104 11.52 -0.67 0.06
N SER A 105 10.68 -1.47 -0.58
CA SER A 105 11.12 -2.72 -1.23
C SER A 105 12.02 -2.45 -2.44
N LYS A 106 11.77 -1.36 -3.17
CA LYS A 106 12.54 -0.95 -4.34
C LYS A 106 13.92 -0.39 -3.94
N ILE A 107 13.97 0.43 -2.89
CA ILE A 107 15.23 1.01 -2.37
C ILE A 107 16.14 -0.08 -1.81
N LYS A 108 15.60 -1.12 -1.18
CA LYS A 108 16.39 -2.23 -0.64
C LYS A 108 17.30 -2.89 -1.68
N LYS A 109 17.00 -2.74 -2.96
CA LYS A 109 17.85 -3.19 -4.08
C LYS A 109 19.00 -2.24 -4.41
N LYS A 110 19.10 -1.05 -3.80
CA LYS A 110 20.06 0.01 -4.12
C LYS A 110 21.01 0.26 -2.93
N ASN A 111 21.92 -0.62 -2.58
CA ASN A 111 23.07 -0.45 -1.67
C ASN A 111 22.92 0.50 -0.44
N TYR A 112 21.73 0.74 0.07
CA TYR A 112 21.52 1.46 1.33
C TYR A 112 21.62 0.50 2.52
N SER A 113 22.01 1.01 3.68
CA SER A 113 21.98 0.23 4.91
C SER A 113 20.59 -0.38 5.13
N ILE A 114 20.52 -1.72 5.17
CA ILE A 114 19.26 -2.47 5.31
C ILE A 114 18.54 -2.06 6.60
N GLU A 115 19.29 -1.76 7.65
CA GLU A 115 18.76 -1.32 8.93
C GLU A 115 18.05 0.03 8.83
N ASN A 116 18.67 1.02 8.20
CA ASN A 116 18.07 2.34 8.02
C ASN A 116 16.79 2.27 7.17
N ILE A 117 16.78 1.47 6.10
CA ILE A 117 15.61 1.27 5.28
C ILE A 117 14.48 0.64 6.10
N SER A 118 14.79 -0.39 6.88
CA SER A 118 13.81 -1.07 7.73
C SER A 118 13.24 -0.13 8.80
N ASN A 119 14.09 0.64 9.46
CA ASN A 119 13.69 1.59 10.48
C ASN A 119 12.79 2.69 9.91
N ASN A 120 13.15 3.26 8.76
CA ASN A 120 12.34 4.27 8.08
C ASN A 120 10.98 3.71 7.63
N ARG A 121 10.96 2.51 7.06
CA ARG A 121 9.71 1.81 6.69
C ARG A 121 8.80 1.62 7.90
N ILE A 122 9.33 1.06 9.00
CA ILE A 122 8.58 0.84 10.24
C ILE A 122 8.06 2.16 10.80
N PHE A 123 8.90 3.20 10.80
CA PHE A 123 8.51 4.54 11.25
C PHE A 123 7.29 5.07 10.47
N VAL A 124 7.33 5.03 9.13
CA VAL A 124 6.22 5.50 8.29
C VAL A 124 4.96 4.70 8.55
N LEU A 125 5.03 3.36 8.50
CA LEU A 125 3.88 2.48 8.71
C LEU A 125 3.25 2.68 10.09
N THR A 126 4.08 2.84 11.13
CA THR A 126 3.60 3.10 12.50
C THR A 126 2.85 4.42 12.58
N ASN A 127 3.35 5.49 11.94
CA ASN A 127 2.70 6.79 11.98
C ASN A 127 1.41 6.83 11.14
N ILE A 128 1.34 6.13 10.00
CA ILE A 128 0.08 5.94 9.25
C ILE A 128 -0.94 5.21 10.13
N ASN A 129 -0.54 4.15 10.83
CA ASN A 129 -1.44 3.42 11.72
C ASN A 129 -1.93 4.26 12.90
N LYS A 130 -1.05 5.08 13.51
CA LYS A 130 -1.44 6.03 14.56
C LYS A 130 -2.41 7.08 14.04
N PHE A 131 -2.17 7.60 12.84
CA PHE A 131 -3.06 8.56 12.18
C PHE A 131 -4.48 7.99 12.04
N VAL A 132 -4.61 6.76 11.56
CA VAL A 132 -5.91 6.09 11.38
C VAL A 132 -6.59 5.80 12.73
N ARG A 133 -5.84 5.27 13.71
CA ARG A 133 -6.42 4.85 15.00
C ARG A 133 -6.83 6.02 15.87
N ASN A 134 -6.04 7.08 15.86
CA ASN A 134 -6.20 8.21 16.78
C ASN A 134 -6.88 9.41 16.12
N SER A 135 -7.36 9.26 14.88
CA SER A 135 -7.96 10.36 14.09
C SER A 135 -7.10 11.63 14.09
N LEU A 136 -5.77 11.44 13.96
CA LEU A 136 -4.82 12.56 14.00
C LEU A 136 -5.05 13.52 12.85
N ASN A 137 -4.59 14.77 13.03
CA ASN A 137 -4.60 15.75 11.96
C ASN A 137 -3.62 15.32 10.85
N GLN A 138 -4.06 15.43 9.61
CA GLN A 138 -3.28 15.10 8.43
C GLN A 138 -1.99 15.96 8.30
N ASN A 139 -2.06 17.25 8.64
CA ASN A 139 -0.90 18.11 8.60
C ASN A 139 0.17 17.66 9.61
N SER A 140 -0.25 17.16 10.77
CA SER A 140 0.67 16.58 11.76
C SER A 140 1.37 15.33 11.19
N LEU A 141 0.64 14.45 10.48
CA LEU A 141 1.26 13.28 9.82
C LEU A 141 2.28 13.73 8.77
N LYS A 142 1.93 14.71 7.91
CA LYS A 142 2.87 15.25 6.90
C LYS A 142 4.15 15.80 7.57
N GLN A 143 4.00 16.62 8.61
CA GLN A 143 5.15 17.19 9.34
C GLN A 143 6.05 16.11 9.96
N ILE A 144 5.47 15.10 10.60
CA ILE A 144 6.23 13.99 11.19
C ILE A 144 7.06 13.26 10.13
N ILE A 145 6.46 12.98 8.97
CA ILE A 145 7.14 12.28 7.88
C ILE A 145 8.21 13.19 7.25
N ASN A 146 7.88 14.44 6.94
CA ASN A 146 8.83 15.39 6.35
C ASN A 146 10.04 15.62 7.26
N ASN A 147 9.84 15.86 8.56
CA ASN A 147 10.93 16.04 9.51
C ASN A 147 11.89 14.85 9.55
N LYS A 148 11.37 13.62 9.42
CA LYS A 148 12.20 12.41 9.40
C LYS A 148 13.05 12.31 8.15
N PHE A 149 12.54 12.72 6.98
CA PHE A 149 13.22 12.50 5.69
C PHE A 149 13.98 13.73 5.17
N LEU A 150 13.68 14.93 5.66
CA LEU A 150 14.39 16.17 5.29
C LEU A 150 15.53 16.52 6.26
N ASN A 151 15.41 16.10 7.52
CA ASN A 151 16.36 16.46 8.60
C ASN A 151 17.12 15.24 9.16
N GLY A 152 17.00 14.07 8.59
CA GLY A 152 17.73 12.83 8.91
C GLY A 152 18.50 12.35 7.72
#